data_25abc74a65a04a365402988359211f8a
#
_entry.id   25abc74a65a04a365402988359211f8a
#
_cell.length_a   1.000
_cell.length_b   1.000
_cell.length_c   1.000
_cell.angle_alpha   90.00
_cell.angle_beta   90.00
_cell.angle_gamma   90.00
#
_symmetry.space_group_name_H-M   'P 1'
#
loop_
_entity.id
_entity.type
_entity.pdbx_description
1 polymer ?
#
loop_
_entity_poly.entity_id
_entity_poly.type
_entity_poly.pdbx_seq_one_letter_code
_entity_poly.pdbx_strand_id
1 'polypeptide(L)'
;MVDCNHSQKGRNQMETKEILSHIDHTQLKPYATLEDIYKLCDEAVTYGTASVCIPPCYIRRVHDRYGSKLNICTVVGFPLGYSVTAAKLAETRQAIEDGAQEIDMVINISDVKNGDYDKVEQEIIALKAECGNRILKVIVETCYLTEEEKIAMCQAVTNAGADYIKTSTGFGTGGATLGDVKLFREHIGEAVRIKAAGGVSTREDFEAFLDAGCDRIGSSSGVALLT
;
A
#
# COMPACT_ATOMS: atom_id res chain seq x y z
N MET A 1 4.43 40.44 35.48
CA MET A 1 3.92 39.05 35.38
C MET A 1 3.03 39.00 34.15
N VAL A 2 3.51 38.42 33.09
CA VAL A 2 2.76 38.25 31.84
C VAL A 2 2.49 36.76 31.73
N ASP A 3 1.22 36.39 31.93
CA ASP A 3 0.74 35.01 31.77
C ASP A 3 0.81 34.62 30.30
N CYS A 4 1.78 33.77 29.94
CA CYS A 4 1.83 33.07 28.70
C CYS A 4 0.92 31.83 28.78
N ASN A 5 -0.37 32.02 28.57
CA ASN A 5 -1.33 30.95 28.41
C ASN A 5 -1.26 30.50 26.93
N HIS A 6 -0.35 29.55 26.63
CA HIS A 6 -0.35 28.84 25.35
C HIS A 6 -1.54 27.87 25.36
N SER A 7 -2.64 28.27 24.76
CA SER A 7 -3.75 27.38 24.46
C SER A 7 -3.26 26.34 23.47
N GLN A 8 -2.93 25.15 23.94
CA GLN A 8 -2.89 23.94 23.11
C GLN A 8 -4.34 23.74 22.65
N LYS A 9 -4.64 24.16 21.41
CA LYS A 9 -5.82 23.68 20.70
C LYS A 9 -5.71 22.17 20.63
N GLY A 10 -6.51 21.46 21.43
CA GLY A 10 -6.63 20.02 21.38
C GLY A 10 -6.95 19.61 19.93
N ARG A 11 -6.06 18.83 19.29
CA ARG A 11 -6.41 18.12 18.06
C ARG A 11 -7.62 17.26 18.40
N ASN A 12 -8.71 17.39 17.66
CA ASN A 12 -9.77 16.39 17.71
C ASN A 12 -9.13 15.05 17.30
N GLN A 13 -9.12 14.11 18.22
CA GLN A 13 -8.63 12.75 17.95
C GLN A 13 -9.52 12.13 16.89
N MET A 14 -8.89 11.52 15.86
CA MET A 14 -9.61 10.88 14.77
C MET A 14 -10.42 9.68 15.29
N GLU A 15 -11.64 9.52 14.80
CA GLU A 15 -12.47 8.38 15.21
C GLU A 15 -11.83 7.05 14.79
N THR A 16 -11.84 6.05 15.67
CA THR A 16 -11.25 4.73 15.38
C THR A 16 -11.79 4.12 14.08
N LYS A 17 -13.09 4.25 13.84
CA LYS A 17 -13.73 3.74 12.62
C LYS A 17 -13.21 4.43 11.36
N GLU A 18 -12.91 5.71 11.44
CA GLU A 18 -12.33 6.48 10.34
C GLU A 18 -10.94 5.96 10.01
N ILE A 19 -10.06 5.81 11.02
CA ILE A 19 -8.72 5.25 10.80
C ILE A 19 -8.80 3.85 10.18
N LEU A 20 -9.65 2.98 10.71
CA LEU A 20 -9.83 1.60 10.22
C LEU A 20 -10.27 1.56 8.75
N SER A 21 -11.09 2.52 8.31
CA SER A 21 -11.54 2.61 6.90
C SER A 21 -10.41 2.96 5.91
N HIS A 22 -9.25 3.39 6.40
CA HIS A 22 -8.04 3.65 5.62
C HIS A 22 -7.01 2.49 5.69
N ILE A 23 -7.31 1.40 6.40
CA ILE A 23 -6.35 0.31 6.59
C ILE A 23 -6.54 -0.79 5.54
N ASP A 24 -5.44 -1.16 4.87
CA ASP A 24 -5.31 -2.47 4.23
C ASP A 24 -4.84 -3.46 5.29
N HIS A 25 -5.78 -4.26 5.83
CA HIS A 25 -5.47 -5.27 6.85
C HIS A 25 -4.66 -6.40 6.24
N THR A 26 -3.41 -6.56 6.68
CA THR A 26 -2.37 -7.24 5.90
C THR A 26 -1.84 -8.49 6.61
N GLN A 27 -1.78 -9.60 5.87
CA GLN A 27 -1.06 -10.81 6.25
C GLN A 27 -0.31 -11.36 5.04
N LEU A 28 1.02 -11.17 5.02
CA LEU A 28 1.90 -11.58 3.90
C LEU A 28 3.06 -12.49 4.37
N LYS A 29 3.01 -13.00 5.61
CA LYS A 29 4.04 -13.93 6.08
C LYS A 29 3.99 -15.21 5.26
N PRO A 30 5.15 -15.76 4.83
CA PRO A 30 5.20 -16.94 3.95
C PRO A 30 4.67 -18.22 4.61
N TYR A 31 4.55 -18.21 5.92
CA TYR A 31 4.02 -19.33 6.71
C TYR A 31 2.57 -19.10 7.20
N ALA A 32 1.89 -18.06 6.73
CA ALA A 32 0.50 -17.82 7.09
C ALA A 32 -0.39 -18.98 6.63
N THR A 33 -1.24 -19.47 7.53
CA THR A 33 -2.20 -20.53 7.24
C THR A 33 -3.50 -19.97 6.69
N LEU A 34 -4.35 -20.82 6.11
CA LEU A 34 -5.69 -20.42 5.68
C LEU A 34 -6.56 -19.94 6.85
N GLU A 35 -6.35 -20.49 8.04
CA GLU A 35 -7.03 -20.07 9.26
C GLU A 35 -6.65 -18.65 9.66
N ASP A 36 -5.35 -18.31 9.58
CA ASP A 36 -4.86 -16.94 9.82
C ASP A 36 -5.48 -15.95 8.83
N ILE A 37 -5.59 -16.35 7.55
CA ILE A 37 -6.21 -15.51 6.51
C ILE A 37 -7.72 -15.32 6.76
N TYR A 38 -8.44 -16.37 7.14
CA TYR A 38 -9.86 -16.24 7.45
C TYR A 38 -10.11 -15.37 8.68
N LYS A 39 -9.27 -15.50 9.72
CA LYS A 39 -9.33 -14.62 10.89
C LYS A 39 -9.14 -13.16 10.50
N LEU A 40 -8.13 -12.85 9.69
CA LEU A 40 -7.89 -11.51 9.14
C LEU A 40 -9.12 -10.98 8.38
N CYS A 41 -9.75 -11.83 7.55
CA CYS A 41 -10.92 -11.45 6.78
C CYS A 41 -12.14 -11.19 7.67
N ASP A 42 -12.37 -12.00 8.70
CA ASP A 42 -13.46 -11.82 9.67
C ASP A 42 -13.28 -10.52 10.48
N GLU A 43 -12.04 -10.18 10.86
CA GLU A 43 -11.68 -8.90 11.47
C GLU A 43 -11.98 -7.74 10.51
N ALA A 44 -11.56 -7.85 9.24
CA ALA A 44 -11.78 -6.81 8.23
C ALA A 44 -13.27 -6.52 7.99
N VAL A 45 -14.11 -7.55 7.94
CA VAL A 45 -15.58 -7.41 7.82
C VAL A 45 -16.17 -6.76 9.07
N THR A 46 -15.70 -7.19 10.25
CA THR A 46 -16.23 -6.71 11.54
C THR A 46 -15.94 -5.23 11.75
N TYR A 47 -14.73 -4.81 11.44
CA TYR A 47 -14.24 -3.47 11.73
C TYR A 47 -14.29 -2.51 10.54
N GLY A 48 -14.62 -3.00 9.33
CA GLY A 48 -14.79 -2.17 8.15
C GLY A 48 -13.46 -1.60 7.62
N THR A 49 -12.42 -2.43 7.52
CA THR A 49 -11.16 -2.00 6.91
C THR A 49 -11.31 -1.77 5.40
N ALA A 50 -10.43 -0.97 4.80
CA ALA A 50 -10.50 -0.62 3.39
C ALA A 50 -10.35 -1.83 2.47
N SER A 51 -9.45 -2.74 2.81
CA SER A 51 -9.22 -4.02 2.13
C SER A 51 -8.56 -5.03 3.06
N VAL A 52 -8.46 -6.27 2.60
CA VAL A 52 -7.47 -7.24 3.11
C VAL A 52 -6.35 -7.37 2.09
N CYS A 53 -5.08 -7.37 2.56
CA CYS A 53 -3.93 -7.60 1.69
C CYS A 53 -3.31 -8.96 2.03
N ILE A 54 -3.46 -9.93 1.12
CA ILE A 54 -3.17 -11.35 1.34
C ILE A 54 -2.29 -11.95 0.25
N PRO A 55 -1.60 -13.09 0.51
CA PRO A 55 -0.83 -13.78 -0.51
C PRO A 55 -1.70 -14.26 -1.67
N PRO A 56 -1.21 -14.24 -2.93
CA PRO A 56 -2.00 -14.58 -4.12
C PRO A 56 -2.67 -15.96 -4.06
N CYS A 57 -2.03 -16.95 -3.43
CA CYS A 57 -2.54 -18.33 -3.32
C CYS A 57 -3.85 -18.47 -2.51
N TYR A 58 -4.26 -17.44 -1.78
CA TYR A 58 -5.48 -17.46 -0.98
C TYR A 58 -6.66 -16.70 -1.61
N ILE A 59 -6.44 -15.92 -2.67
CA ILE A 59 -7.45 -15.02 -3.24
C ILE A 59 -8.74 -15.77 -3.56
N ARG A 60 -8.68 -16.84 -4.36
CA ARG A 60 -9.86 -17.63 -4.78
C ARG A 60 -10.67 -18.10 -3.59
N ARG A 61 -10.02 -18.66 -2.55
CA ARG A 61 -10.69 -19.18 -1.36
C ARG A 61 -11.37 -18.07 -0.54
N VAL A 62 -10.74 -16.90 -0.46
CA VAL A 62 -11.31 -15.73 0.23
C VAL A 62 -12.47 -15.16 -0.59
N HIS A 63 -12.31 -15.02 -1.91
CA HIS A 63 -13.37 -14.56 -2.80
C HIS A 63 -14.60 -15.47 -2.73
N ASP A 64 -14.43 -16.80 -2.79
CA ASP A 64 -15.54 -17.76 -2.73
C ASP A 64 -16.28 -17.71 -1.39
N ARG A 65 -15.60 -17.41 -0.27
CA ARG A 65 -16.20 -17.35 1.06
C ARG A 65 -16.87 -16.00 1.36
N TYR A 66 -16.26 -14.89 0.98
CA TYR A 66 -16.70 -13.56 1.41
C TYR A 66 -17.39 -12.76 0.29
N GLY A 67 -17.13 -13.08 -0.98
CA GLY A 67 -17.70 -12.38 -2.13
C GLY A 67 -17.45 -10.88 -2.08
N SER A 68 -18.49 -10.09 -2.31
CA SER A 68 -18.44 -8.62 -2.31
C SER A 68 -18.36 -7.96 -0.92
N LYS A 69 -18.32 -8.75 0.16
CA LYS A 69 -18.20 -8.20 1.52
C LYS A 69 -16.81 -7.68 1.84
N LEU A 70 -15.81 -8.07 1.05
CA LEU A 70 -14.41 -7.69 1.21
C LEU A 70 -13.83 -7.17 -0.10
N ASN A 71 -13.02 -6.11 -0.01
CA ASN A 71 -12.06 -5.77 -1.03
C ASN A 71 -10.81 -6.63 -0.84
N ILE A 72 -10.44 -7.41 -1.84
CA ILE A 72 -9.25 -8.25 -1.82
C ILE A 72 -8.13 -7.54 -2.56
N CYS A 73 -7.09 -7.17 -1.83
CA CYS A 73 -5.81 -6.72 -2.33
C CYS A 73 -4.82 -7.88 -2.30
N THR A 74 -3.93 -7.94 -3.27
CA THR A 74 -2.80 -8.87 -3.27
C THR A 74 -1.54 -8.22 -3.80
N VAL A 75 -0.43 -8.96 -3.79
CA VAL A 75 0.90 -8.48 -4.17
C VAL A 75 1.39 -9.18 -5.44
N VAL A 76 2.19 -8.48 -6.25
CA VAL A 76 2.76 -8.95 -7.53
C VAL A 76 4.25 -8.57 -7.59
N GLY A 77 5.08 -9.51 -8.06
CA GLY A 77 6.54 -9.35 -8.06
C GLY A 77 7.15 -9.20 -6.67
N PHE A 78 6.47 -9.69 -5.68
CA PHE A 78 6.71 -9.38 -4.28
C PHE A 78 7.61 -10.41 -3.58
N PRO A 79 8.50 -10.00 -2.62
CA PRO A 79 8.74 -8.60 -2.23
C PRO A 79 9.86 -7.90 -3.00
N LEU A 80 10.60 -8.59 -3.86
CA LEU A 80 11.90 -8.14 -4.39
C LEU A 80 11.80 -7.33 -5.69
N GLY A 81 10.72 -7.40 -6.43
CA GLY A 81 10.44 -6.60 -7.61
C GLY A 81 11.21 -6.95 -8.89
N TYR A 82 12.24 -7.78 -8.85
CA TYR A 82 13.15 -8.05 -9.97
C TYR A 82 12.66 -9.15 -10.95
N SER A 83 11.44 -9.65 -10.79
CA SER A 83 10.82 -10.53 -11.78
C SER A 83 10.63 -9.78 -13.09
N VAL A 84 10.75 -10.49 -14.21
CA VAL A 84 10.48 -9.90 -15.53
C VAL A 84 9.02 -9.46 -15.64
N THR A 85 8.76 -8.41 -16.42
CA THR A 85 7.42 -7.83 -16.59
C THR A 85 6.39 -8.86 -17.04
N ALA A 86 6.76 -9.81 -17.92
CA ALA A 86 5.86 -10.88 -18.37
C ALA A 86 5.38 -11.78 -17.21
N ALA A 87 6.23 -12.05 -16.21
CA ALA A 87 5.84 -12.81 -15.03
C ALA A 87 4.87 -11.99 -14.15
N LYS A 88 5.16 -10.71 -13.90
CA LYS A 88 4.26 -9.83 -13.14
C LYS A 88 2.89 -9.66 -13.82
N LEU A 89 2.85 -9.57 -15.14
CA LEU A 89 1.58 -9.55 -15.90
C LEU A 89 0.79 -10.86 -15.73
N ALA A 90 1.46 -12.02 -15.76
CA ALA A 90 0.81 -13.30 -15.53
C ALA A 90 0.26 -13.41 -14.09
N GLU A 91 1.03 -12.98 -13.08
CA GLU A 91 0.58 -12.91 -11.68
C GLU A 91 -0.63 -11.98 -11.54
N THR A 92 -0.59 -10.79 -12.16
CA THR A 92 -1.68 -9.82 -12.13
C THR A 92 -2.96 -10.40 -12.73
N ARG A 93 -2.87 -11.03 -13.91
CA ARG A 93 -4.00 -11.67 -14.58
C ARG A 93 -4.61 -12.76 -13.72
N GLN A 94 -3.78 -13.65 -13.19
CA GLN A 94 -4.26 -14.72 -12.32
C GLN A 94 -4.93 -14.20 -11.06
N ALA A 95 -4.32 -13.18 -10.42
CA ALA A 95 -4.90 -12.56 -9.24
C ALA A 95 -6.30 -11.96 -9.50
N ILE A 96 -6.46 -11.32 -10.65
CA ILE A 96 -7.74 -10.76 -11.11
C ILE A 96 -8.79 -11.85 -11.38
N GLU A 97 -8.40 -12.91 -12.06
CA GLU A 97 -9.26 -14.08 -12.34
C GLU A 97 -9.69 -14.77 -11.05
N ASP A 98 -8.84 -14.77 -10.02
CA ASP A 98 -9.14 -15.33 -8.70
C ASP A 98 -10.00 -14.42 -7.83
N GLY A 99 -10.21 -13.15 -8.21
CA GLY A 99 -11.13 -12.24 -7.57
C GLY A 99 -10.51 -11.05 -6.85
N ALA A 100 -9.23 -10.71 -7.09
CA ALA A 100 -8.62 -9.51 -6.56
C ALA A 100 -9.21 -8.24 -7.19
N GLN A 101 -9.47 -7.22 -6.37
CA GLN A 101 -9.90 -5.90 -6.80
C GLN A 101 -8.78 -4.87 -6.76
N GLU A 102 -7.72 -5.14 -6.00
CA GLU A 102 -6.58 -4.26 -5.82
C GLU A 102 -5.27 -5.05 -5.95
N ILE A 103 -4.29 -4.47 -6.64
CA ILE A 103 -2.98 -5.08 -6.90
C ILE A 103 -1.89 -4.13 -6.39
N ASP A 104 -1.02 -4.64 -5.51
CA ASP A 104 0.17 -3.95 -5.03
C ASP A 104 1.40 -4.54 -5.75
N MET A 105 1.88 -3.92 -6.82
CA MET A 105 3.08 -4.37 -7.53
C MET A 105 4.36 -3.80 -6.91
N VAL A 106 5.46 -4.54 -6.97
CA VAL A 106 6.79 -4.00 -6.63
C VAL A 106 7.54 -3.68 -7.92
N ILE A 107 8.09 -2.45 -8.02
CA ILE A 107 8.94 -2.06 -9.16
C ILE A 107 10.24 -2.87 -9.20
N ASN A 108 10.90 -2.89 -10.34
CA ASN A 108 12.27 -3.41 -10.41
C ASN A 108 13.26 -2.35 -9.89
N ILE A 109 13.67 -2.49 -8.63
CA ILE A 109 14.59 -1.56 -7.96
C ILE A 109 15.95 -1.50 -8.68
N SER A 110 16.38 -2.62 -9.27
CA SER A 110 17.65 -2.64 -10.03
C SER A 110 17.59 -1.74 -11.27
N ASP A 111 16.44 -1.67 -11.95
CA ASP A 111 16.27 -0.75 -13.08
C ASP A 111 16.33 0.71 -12.61
N VAL A 112 15.76 1.04 -11.43
CA VAL A 112 15.88 2.38 -10.84
C VAL A 112 17.34 2.72 -10.54
N LYS A 113 18.11 1.78 -9.94
CA LYS A 113 19.54 1.97 -9.63
C LYS A 113 20.43 2.13 -10.87
N ASN A 114 20.00 1.60 -12.00
CA ASN A 114 20.67 1.77 -13.29
C ASN A 114 20.27 3.07 -14.01
N GLY A 115 19.28 3.81 -13.50
CA GLY A 115 18.73 5.00 -14.15
C GLY A 115 17.74 4.67 -15.28
N ASP A 116 17.29 3.43 -15.40
CA ASP A 116 16.37 2.95 -16.45
C ASP A 116 14.91 3.29 -16.08
N TYR A 117 14.62 4.56 -15.74
CA TYR A 117 13.32 5.01 -15.27
C TYR A 117 12.20 4.80 -16.29
N ASP A 118 12.49 5.00 -17.58
CA ASP A 118 11.52 4.74 -18.66
C ASP A 118 11.06 3.29 -18.68
N LYS A 119 11.96 2.35 -18.39
CA LYS A 119 11.64 0.92 -18.32
C LYS A 119 10.71 0.61 -17.14
N VAL A 120 10.94 1.25 -15.99
CA VAL A 120 10.06 1.14 -14.82
C VAL A 120 8.68 1.70 -15.14
N GLU A 121 8.61 2.88 -15.78
CA GLU A 121 7.35 3.49 -16.21
C GLU A 121 6.58 2.58 -17.16
N GLN A 122 7.23 1.99 -18.18
CA GLN A 122 6.60 1.07 -19.12
C GLN A 122 6.08 -0.19 -18.44
N GLU A 123 6.78 -0.74 -17.44
CA GLU A 123 6.28 -1.84 -16.63
C GLU A 123 5.00 -1.46 -15.89
N ILE A 124 4.96 -0.29 -15.25
CA ILE A 124 3.77 0.20 -14.53
C ILE A 124 2.59 0.39 -15.50
N ILE A 125 2.83 1.01 -16.67
CA ILE A 125 1.82 1.17 -17.73
C ILE A 125 1.22 -0.18 -18.12
N ALA A 126 2.06 -1.18 -18.36
CA ALA A 126 1.62 -2.49 -18.77
C ALA A 126 0.76 -3.18 -17.69
N LEU A 127 1.16 -3.09 -16.41
CA LEU A 127 0.38 -3.65 -15.31
C LEU A 127 -0.92 -2.86 -15.07
N LYS A 128 -0.90 -1.52 -15.21
CA LYS A 128 -2.13 -0.72 -15.11
C LYS A 128 -3.14 -1.07 -16.19
N ALA A 129 -2.68 -1.30 -17.40
CA ALA A 129 -3.53 -1.76 -18.52
C ALA A 129 -4.15 -3.14 -18.20
N GLU A 130 -3.39 -4.09 -17.65
CA GLU A 130 -3.88 -5.40 -17.23
C GLU A 130 -4.90 -5.29 -16.07
N CYS A 131 -4.72 -4.34 -15.16
CA CYS A 131 -5.66 -4.11 -14.04
C CYS A 131 -7.02 -3.57 -14.52
N GLY A 132 -7.10 -2.89 -15.66
CA GLY A 132 -8.32 -2.24 -16.16
C GLY A 132 -8.87 -1.25 -15.15
N ASN A 133 -10.10 -1.46 -14.69
CA ASN A 133 -10.77 -0.59 -13.71
C ASN A 133 -10.38 -0.87 -12.25
N ARG A 134 -9.50 -1.84 -12.02
CA ARG A 134 -9.04 -2.19 -10.67
C ARG A 134 -7.93 -1.27 -10.22
N ILE A 135 -7.75 -1.20 -8.90
CA ILE A 135 -6.74 -0.35 -8.29
C ILE A 135 -5.36 -1.00 -8.45
N LEU A 136 -4.42 -0.25 -9.03
CA LEU A 136 -2.99 -0.56 -9.03
C LEU A 136 -2.25 0.34 -8.03
N LYS A 137 -1.53 -0.26 -7.08
CA LYS A 137 -0.65 0.45 -6.16
C LYS A 137 0.79 0.04 -6.46
N VAL A 138 1.67 1.03 -6.59
CA VAL A 138 3.07 0.83 -7.00
C VAL A 138 3.99 0.97 -5.79
N ILE A 139 4.57 -0.14 -5.35
CA ILE A 139 5.55 -0.17 -4.27
C ILE A 139 6.91 0.22 -4.83
N VAL A 140 7.44 1.34 -4.38
CA VAL A 140 8.75 1.86 -4.82
C VAL A 140 9.90 1.47 -3.88
N GLU A 141 9.60 0.95 -2.67
CA GLU A 141 10.57 0.52 -1.65
C GLU A 141 11.55 1.63 -1.26
N THR A 142 11.03 2.68 -0.65
CA THR A 142 11.73 3.95 -0.39
C THR A 142 13.05 3.80 0.36
N CYS A 143 13.18 2.75 1.19
CA CYS A 143 14.41 2.50 1.97
C CYS A 143 15.65 2.19 1.12
N TYR A 144 15.49 1.85 -0.14
CA TYR A 144 16.58 1.60 -1.07
C TYR A 144 16.85 2.76 -2.05
N LEU A 145 16.02 3.80 -2.04
CA LEU A 145 16.07 4.89 -3.02
C LEU A 145 16.66 6.17 -2.43
N THR A 146 17.42 6.90 -3.25
CA THR A 146 17.79 8.28 -2.96
C THR A 146 16.57 9.20 -3.13
N GLU A 147 16.69 10.46 -2.70
CA GLU A 147 15.63 11.45 -2.87
C GLU A 147 15.29 11.67 -4.35
N GLU A 148 16.32 11.82 -5.19
CA GLU A 148 16.17 12.00 -6.64
C GLU A 148 15.47 10.79 -7.29
N GLU A 149 15.83 9.57 -6.88
CA GLU A 149 15.18 8.35 -7.36
C GLU A 149 13.70 8.28 -6.92
N LYS A 150 13.37 8.70 -5.70
CA LYS A 150 11.99 8.78 -5.21
C LYS A 150 11.17 9.78 -6.04
N ILE A 151 11.76 10.94 -6.36
CA ILE A 151 11.11 11.95 -7.22
C ILE A 151 10.88 11.39 -8.63
N ALA A 152 11.87 10.71 -9.20
CA ALA A 152 11.72 10.05 -10.50
C ALA A 152 10.59 8.99 -10.47
N MET A 153 10.46 8.23 -9.39
CA MET A 153 9.38 7.25 -9.22
C MET A 153 7.99 7.91 -9.06
N CYS A 154 7.91 9.06 -8.38
CA CYS A 154 6.68 9.86 -8.35
C CYS A 154 6.22 10.25 -9.76
N GLN A 155 7.16 10.66 -10.61
CA GLN A 155 6.88 11.01 -11.99
C GLN A 155 6.45 9.78 -12.82
N ALA A 156 7.18 8.67 -12.73
CA ALA A 156 6.86 7.43 -13.44
C ALA A 156 5.47 6.88 -13.06
N VAL A 157 5.15 6.85 -11.76
CA VAL A 157 3.83 6.40 -11.26
C VAL A 157 2.71 7.30 -11.77
N THR A 158 2.95 8.63 -11.79
CA THR A 158 1.99 9.62 -12.29
C THR A 158 1.75 9.46 -13.79
N ASN A 159 2.82 9.41 -14.58
CA ASN A 159 2.74 9.27 -16.04
C ASN A 159 2.06 7.96 -16.45
N ALA A 160 2.33 6.88 -15.72
CA ALA A 160 1.74 5.57 -15.97
C ALA A 160 0.24 5.49 -15.60
N GLY A 161 -0.32 6.50 -14.92
CA GLY A 161 -1.72 6.53 -14.51
C GLY A 161 -2.07 5.48 -13.44
N ALA A 162 -1.10 5.08 -12.61
CA ALA A 162 -1.37 4.22 -11.47
C ALA A 162 -2.21 4.95 -10.41
N ASP A 163 -2.98 4.20 -9.62
CA ASP A 163 -3.91 4.80 -8.65
C ASP A 163 -3.21 5.22 -7.35
N TYR A 164 -2.14 4.53 -6.97
CA TYR A 164 -1.37 4.82 -5.76
C TYR A 164 0.12 4.66 -5.98
N ILE A 165 0.90 5.52 -5.30
CA ILE A 165 2.28 5.22 -4.94
C ILE A 165 2.31 4.64 -3.52
N LYS A 166 3.08 3.56 -3.30
CA LYS A 166 3.22 2.91 -2.00
C LYS A 166 4.67 2.91 -1.56
N THR A 167 4.93 3.24 -0.30
CA THR A 167 6.28 3.40 0.22
C THR A 167 7.08 2.09 0.23
N SER A 168 6.53 1.01 0.79
CA SER A 168 7.34 -0.13 1.22
C SER A 168 6.60 -1.45 1.12
N THR A 169 7.38 -2.54 0.97
CA THR A 169 6.88 -3.92 1.06
C THR A 169 6.64 -4.36 2.52
N GLY A 170 7.40 -3.82 3.46
CA GLY A 170 7.52 -4.31 4.84
C GLY A 170 8.54 -5.44 5.01
N PHE A 171 9.25 -5.82 3.94
CA PHE A 171 10.31 -6.84 3.93
C PHE A 171 11.71 -6.25 3.65
N GLY A 172 11.78 -4.95 3.36
CA GLY A 172 13.02 -4.21 3.18
C GLY A 172 13.68 -3.83 4.50
N THR A 173 14.73 -3.03 4.42
CA THR A 173 15.52 -2.56 5.60
C THR A 173 14.84 -1.44 6.38
N GLY A 174 13.79 -0.81 5.82
CA GLY A 174 13.02 0.26 6.44
C GLY A 174 11.56 0.26 5.98
N GLY A 175 10.72 0.99 6.70
CA GLY A 175 9.31 1.20 6.39
C GLY A 175 9.01 2.63 5.96
N ALA A 176 7.72 3.01 5.99
CA ALA A 176 7.25 4.35 5.68
C ALA A 176 7.83 5.39 6.64
N THR A 177 8.13 6.57 6.11
CA THR A 177 8.46 7.75 6.90
C THR A 177 7.55 8.92 6.53
N LEU A 178 7.30 9.82 7.47
CA LEU A 178 6.54 11.06 7.19
C LEU A 178 7.26 11.94 6.15
N GLY A 179 8.60 11.85 6.10
CA GLY A 179 9.41 12.53 5.08
C GLY A 179 9.10 12.01 3.68
N ASP A 180 9.01 10.68 3.50
CA ASP A 180 8.65 10.08 2.22
C ASP A 180 7.24 10.47 1.76
N VAL A 181 6.28 10.49 2.69
CA VAL A 181 4.90 10.90 2.38
C VAL A 181 4.83 12.36 1.94
N LYS A 182 5.55 13.24 2.63
CA LYS A 182 5.66 14.65 2.24
C LYS A 182 6.26 14.79 0.84
N LEU A 183 7.38 14.12 0.59
CA LEU A 183 8.04 14.14 -0.72
C LEU A 183 7.10 13.63 -1.81
N PHE A 184 6.39 12.54 -1.57
CA PHE A 184 5.41 12.03 -2.53
C PHE A 184 4.32 13.06 -2.80
N ARG A 185 3.74 13.67 -1.77
CA ARG A 185 2.67 14.67 -1.93
C ARG A 185 3.10 15.88 -2.75
N GLU A 186 4.39 16.26 -2.68
CA GLU A 186 4.95 17.38 -3.44
C GLU A 186 5.22 17.04 -4.92
N HIS A 187 5.39 15.75 -5.27
CA HIS A 187 5.89 15.34 -6.59
C HIS A 187 4.97 14.42 -7.40
N ILE A 188 3.89 13.87 -6.80
CA ILE A 188 2.91 13.09 -7.55
C ILE A 188 1.85 13.97 -8.18
N GLY A 189 1.21 13.47 -9.25
CA GLY A 189 0.05 14.11 -9.86
C GLY A 189 -1.19 14.03 -8.96
N GLU A 190 -2.12 14.96 -9.15
CA GLU A 190 -3.35 15.09 -8.34
C GLU A 190 -4.22 13.82 -8.29
N ALA A 191 -4.18 12.99 -9.32
CA ALA A 191 -4.96 11.76 -9.40
C ALA A 191 -4.32 10.59 -8.61
N VAL A 192 -3.03 10.68 -8.26
CA VAL A 192 -2.31 9.62 -7.55
C VAL A 192 -2.50 9.78 -6.05
N ARG A 193 -2.84 8.70 -5.38
CA ARG A 193 -2.99 8.63 -3.92
C ARG A 193 -1.76 8.00 -3.27
N ILE A 194 -1.62 8.12 -1.95
CA ILE A 194 -0.46 7.63 -1.22
C ILE A 194 -0.87 6.50 -0.28
N LYS A 195 -0.12 5.37 -0.33
CA LYS A 195 -0.18 4.30 0.66
C LYS A 195 1.12 4.23 1.45
N ALA A 196 1.04 4.39 2.77
CA ALA A 196 2.14 4.10 3.68
C ALA A 196 2.10 2.64 4.12
N ALA A 197 3.24 1.97 4.24
CA ALA A 197 3.33 0.61 4.75
C ALA A 197 4.67 0.34 5.44
N GLY A 198 4.64 -0.50 6.48
CA GLY A 198 5.80 -0.79 7.32
C GLY A 198 6.09 0.31 8.33
N GLY A 199 6.39 -0.07 9.59
CA GLY A 199 6.78 0.87 10.65
C GLY A 199 5.62 1.64 11.31
N VAL A 200 4.37 1.40 10.94
CA VAL A 200 3.19 2.01 11.59
C VAL A 200 2.75 1.10 12.73
N SER A 201 2.99 1.53 13.96
CA SER A 201 2.91 0.65 15.14
C SER A 201 2.13 1.21 16.33
N THR A 202 1.70 2.47 16.27
CA THR A 202 0.88 3.11 17.32
C THR A 202 -0.31 3.84 16.69
N ARG A 203 -1.32 4.15 17.50
CA ARG A 203 -2.46 4.98 17.04
C ARG A 203 -1.98 6.33 16.51
N GLU A 204 -1.04 6.94 17.20
CA GLU A 204 -0.44 8.22 16.85
C GLU A 204 0.25 8.17 15.49
N ASP A 205 0.89 7.03 15.15
CA ASP A 205 1.46 6.83 13.82
C ASP A 205 0.37 6.85 12.74
N PHE A 206 -0.75 6.12 12.94
CA PHE A 206 -1.86 6.13 11.97
C PHE A 206 -2.40 7.54 11.74
N GLU A 207 -2.68 8.28 12.81
CA GLU A 207 -3.16 9.66 12.74
C GLU A 207 -2.12 10.56 12.03
N ALA A 208 -0.84 10.43 12.35
CA ALA A 208 0.22 11.23 11.75
C ALA A 208 0.38 10.98 10.23
N PHE A 209 0.28 9.73 9.78
CA PHE A 209 0.35 9.40 8.36
C PHE A 209 -0.88 9.88 7.59
N LEU A 210 -2.08 9.76 8.16
CA LEU A 210 -3.31 10.29 7.56
C LEU A 210 -3.29 11.83 7.50
N ASP A 211 -2.87 12.50 8.58
CA ASP A 211 -2.68 13.96 8.61
C ASP A 211 -1.64 14.44 7.58
N ALA A 212 -0.60 13.63 7.32
CA ALA A 212 0.40 13.92 6.29
C ALA A 212 -0.11 13.73 4.85
N GLY A 213 -1.32 13.21 4.69
CA GLY A 213 -1.98 13.05 3.40
C GLY A 213 -1.91 11.65 2.81
N CYS A 214 -1.65 10.60 3.62
CA CYS A 214 -1.87 9.23 3.17
C CYS A 214 -3.35 8.95 3.03
N ASP A 215 -3.71 8.26 1.96
CA ASP A 215 -5.08 7.81 1.70
C ASP A 215 -5.30 6.37 2.16
N ARG A 216 -4.20 5.61 2.35
CA ARG A 216 -4.22 4.20 2.75
C ARG A 216 -3.01 3.87 3.63
N ILE A 217 -3.19 2.96 4.57
CA ILE A 217 -2.11 2.44 5.42
C ILE A 217 -2.13 0.91 5.42
N GLY A 218 -1.01 0.29 5.06
CA GLY A 218 -0.83 -1.15 5.16
C GLY A 218 -0.34 -1.54 6.55
N SER A 219 -1.12 -2.33 7.29
CA SER A 219 -0.76 -2.78 8.63
C SER A 219 -1.25 -4.19 8.91
N SER A 220 -0.41 -5.00 9.58
CA SER A 220 -0.77 -6.32 10.09
C SER A 220 -1.34 -6.28 11.51
N SER A 221 -1.21 -5.17 12.21
CA SER A 221 -1.61 -5.00 13.61
C SER A 221 -2.63 -3.88 13.82
N GLY A 222 -3.04 -3.18 12.76
CA GLY A 222 -3.88 -2.00 12.87
C GLY A 222 -5.20 -2.25 13.61
N VAL A 223 -5.88 -3.34 13.32
CA VAL A 223 -7.12 -3.70 14.05
C VAL A 223 -6.83 -3.91 15.54
N ALA A 224 -5.83 -4.71 15.89
CA ALA A 224 -5.50 -5.01 17.28
C ALA A 224 -4.98 -3.80 18.08
N LEU A 225 -4.39 -2.80 17.39
CA LEU A 225 -3.89 -1.57 18.03
C LEU A 225 -5.00 -0.53 18.25
N LEU A 226 -6.06 -0.59 17.48
CA LEU A 226 -7.12 0.40 17.47
C LEU A 226 -8.40 -0.06 18.18
N THR A 227 -8.54 -1.36 18.42
CA THR A 227 -9.71 -1.99 19.08
C THR A 227 -9.32 -2.67 20.37
#